data_eaf7e4956e028c21ba6cbc38809743af
#
_entry.id   eaf7e4956e028c21ba6cbc38809743af
#
_cell.length_a   1.000
_cell.length_b   1.000
_cell.length_c   1.000
_cell.angle_alpha   90.00
_cell.angle_beta   90.00
_cell.angle_gamma   90.00
#
_symmetry.space_group_name_H-M   'P 1'
#
loop_
_entity.id
_entity.type
_entity.pdbx_description
1 polymer ?
#
loop_
_entity_poly.entity_id
_entity_poly.type
_entity_poly.pdbx_seq_one_letter_code
_entity_poly.pdbx_strand_id
1 'polypeptide(L)'
;KKKKKNYNSQTVKTIVAGNVRRHRINVENGETSKRKTVNGICANLVHSLDGVGGILGLTVLKCLGRGVNNIFGVHDSASVLATDCDLFNEAVREATVEIFEDDMLGKIEQMFLTMLPSGVHLPSAPQRGDLDITKVLDSPYYWN
;
A
#
# COMPACT_ATOMS: atom_id res chain seq x y z
N LYS A 1 -6.25 -9.65 -9.07
CA LYS A 1 -4.95 -10.38 -9.06
C LYS A 1 -3.96 -9.61 -9.93
N LYS A 2 -3.04 -8.80 -9.36
CA LYS A 2 -1.93 -8.21 -10.13
C LYS A 2 -0.84 -9.27 -10.32
N LYS A 3 -0.85 -9.91 -11.48
CA LYS A 3 0.26 -10.77 -11.89
C LYS A 3 1.41 -9.89 -12.39
N LYS A 4 2.61 -10.07 -11.84
CA LYS A 4 3.81 -9.37 -12.33
C LYS A 4 4.27 -10.00 -13.63
N LYS A 5 4.37 -9.18 -14.68
CA LYS A 5 4.79 -9.60 -16.01
C LYS A 5 6.29 -9.95 -16.04
N ASN A 6 6.65 -10.88 -16.89
CA ASN A 6 8.03 -11.19 -17.17
C ASN A 6 8.50 -10.42 -18.42
N TYR A 7 9.80 -10.16 -18.51
CA TYR A 7 10.39 -9.32 -19.55
C TYR A 7 11.64 -9.97 -20.09
N ASN A 8 11.80 -9.92 -21.41
CA ASN A 8 13.04 -10.25 -22.09
C ASN A 8 13.82 -8.97 -22.38
N SER A 9 15.12 -8.99 -22.11
CA SER A 9 15.99 -7.86 -22.39
C SER A 9 16.40 -7.89 -23.86
N GLN A 10 16.07 -6.82 -24.60
CA GLN A 10 16.42 -6.65 -26.01
C GLN A 10 17.33 -5.44 -26.18
N THR A 11 18.41 -5.62 -26.95
CA THR A 11 19.31 -4.51 -27.24
C THR A 11 18.90 -3.84 -28.55
N VAL A 12 18.57 -2.56 -28.48
CA VAL A 12 18.24 -1.71 -29.64
C VAL A 12 19.41 -0.78 -29.92
N LYS A 13 19.77 -0.65 -31.19
CA LYS A 13 20.76 0.33 -31.65
C LYS A 13 20.03 1.57 -32.13
N THR A 14 20.44 2.72 -31.64
CA THR A 14 19.94 4.03 -32.07
C THR A 14 21.10 4.90 -32.52
N ILE A 15 20.85 5.81 -33.45
CA ILE A 15 21.83 6.80 -33.89
C ILE A 15 21.41 8.15 -33.30
N VAL A 16 22.27 8.71 -32.48
CA VAL A 16 22.08 10.03 -31.88
C VAL A 16 23.29 10.89 -32.24
N ALA A 17 23.05 12.01 -32.91
CA ALA A 17 24.11 12.92 -33.40
C ALA A 17 25.25 12.19 -34.14
N GLY A 18 24.90 11.29 -35.06
CA GLY A 18 25.86 10.53 -35.87
C GLY A 18 26.56 9.35 -35.13
N ASN A 19 26.37 9.20 -33.85
CA ASN A 19 26.97 8.12 -33.05
C ASN A 19 25.98 6.98 -32.77
N VAL A 20 26.43 5.75 -32.97
CA VAL A 20 25.63 4.56 -32.66
C VAL A 20 25.64 4.32 -31.14
N ARG A 21 24.46 4.39 -30.52
CA ARG A 21 24.28 4.05 -29.11
C ARG A 21 23.45 2.76 -29.00
N ARG A 22 23.80 1.94 -28.02
CA ARG A 22 23.10 0.71 -27.70
C ARG A 22 22.30 0.89 -26.42
N HIS A 23 20.99 0.71 -26.51
CA HIS A 23 20.08 0.77 -25.36
C HIS A 23 19.52 -0.61 -25.09
N ARG A 24 19.46 -0.98 -23.83
CA ARG A 24 18.80 -2.21 -23.42
C ARG A 24 17.37 -1.87 -22.98
N ILE A 25 16.40 -2.41 -23.68
CA ILE A 25 14.98 -2.27 -23.37
C ILE A 25 14.41 -3.58 -22.86
N ASN A 26 13.44 -3.52 -21.95
CA ASN A 26 12.73 -4.69 -21.46
C ASN A 26 11.41 -4.80 -22.21
N VAL A 27 11.24 -5.87 -22.97
CA VAL A 27 10.02 -6.17 -23.73
C VAL A 27 9.25 -7.26 -23.01
N GLU A 28 7.95 -7.08 -22.83
CA GLU A 28 7.08 -8.10 -22.24
C GLU A 28 7.09 -9.38 -23.08
N ASN A 29 7.29 -10.53 -22.44
CA ASN A 29 7.27 -11.82 -23.14
C ASN A 29 5.93 -12.56 -23.07
N GLY A 30 4.89 -11.89 -22.52
CA GLY A 30 3.55 -12.48 -22.35
C GLY A 30 3.42 -13.41 -21.14
N GLU A 31 4.53 -13.78 -20.50
CA GLU A 31 4.52 -14.66 -19.34
C GLU A 31 4.40 -13.89 -18.03
N THR A 32 3.94 -14.57 -16.99
CA THR A 32 3.91 -14.02 -15.62
C THR A 32 5.04 -14.60 -14.78
N SER A 33 5.80 -13.73 -14.13
CA SER A 33 6.84 -14.16 -13.20
C SER A 33 6.24 -14.52 -11.84
N LYS A 34 6.19 -15.80 -11.53
CA LYS A 34 5.72 -16.31 -10.24
C LYS A 34 6.53 -15.71 -9.08
N ARG A 35 7.87 -15.71 -9.19
CA ARG A 35 8.78 -15.14 -8.18
C ARG A 35 8.53 -13.64 -7.94
N LYS A 36 8.43 -12.84 -9.01
CA LYS A 36 8.15 -11.39 -8.87
C LYS A 36 6.76 -11.13 -8.29
N THR A 37 5.79 -12.00 -8.58
CA THR A 37 4.43 -11.89 -8.03
C THR A 37 4.44 -12.15 -6.53
N VAL A 38 5.11 -13.20 -6.07
CA VAL A 38 5.25 -13.53 -4.65
C VAL A 38 5.98 -12.41 -3.90
N ASN A 39 7.13 -11.97 -4.39
CA ASN A 39 7.90 -10.90 -3.73
C ASN A 39 7.16 -9.56 -3.70
N GLY A 40 6.27 -9.30 -4.67
CA GLY A 40 5.52 -8.06 -4.71
C GLY A 40 4.26 -8.04 -3.84
N ILE A 41 3.83 -9.19 -3.29
CA ILE A 41 2.55 -9.26 -2.59
C ILE A 41 2.62 -8.54 -1.24
N CYS A 42 3.72 -8.70 -0.51
CA CYS A 42 3.92 -8.04 0.79
C CYS A 42 3.95 -6.51 0.63
N ALA A 43 4.75 -5.99 -0.31
CA ALA A 43 4.80 -4.57 -0.58
C ALA A 43 3.44 -4.01 -1.04
N ASN A 44 2.71 -4.74 -1.89
CA ASN A 44 1.38 -4.32 -2.32
C ASN A 44 0.37 -4.31 -1.17
N LEU A 45 0.48 -5.25 -0.23
CA LEU A 45 -0.36 -5.28 0.96
C LEU A 45 -0.11 -4.05 1.84
N VAL A 46 1.15 -3.79 2.18
CA VAL A 46 1.54 -2.61 2.99
C VAL A 46 1.06 -1.33 2.33
N HIS A 47 1.35 -1.11 1.05
CA HIS A 47 0.88 0.08 0.32
C HIS A 47 -0.65 0.19 0.24
N SER A 48 -1.38 -0.94 0.28
CA SER A 48 -2.85 -0.89 0.33
C SER A 48 -3.36 -0.43 1.69
N LEU A 49 -2.61 -0.71 2.75
CA LEU A 49 -2.96 -0.28 4.11
C LEU A 49 -2.60 1.18 4.36
N ASP A 50 -1.49 1.65 3.82
CA ASP A 50 -1.04 3.04 3.97
C ASP A 50 -1.82 3.99 3.05
N GLY A 51 -2.18 3.53 1.85
CA GLY A 51 -2.73 4.36 0.78
C GLY A 51 -4.24 4.62 0.87
N VAL A 52 -4.83 4.92 -0.29
CA VAL A 52 -6.24 5.30 -0.44
C VAL A 52 -7.21 4.22 0.03
N GLY A 53 -6.83 2.95 0.00
CA GLY A 53 -7.64 1.84 0.51
C GLY A 53 -7.50 1.59 2.01
N GLY A 54 -6.64 2.34 2.70
CA GLY A 54 -6.31 2.16 4.11
C GLY A 54 -6.28 3.48 4.88
N ILE A 55 -5.20 3.72 5.62
CA ILE A 55 -5.06 4.86 6.55
C ILE A 55 -5.34 6.19 5.85
N LEU A 56 -4.68 6.48 4.72
CA LEU A 56 -4.86 7.75 4.03
C LEU A 56 -6.30 7.98 3.56
N GLY A 57 -6.92 6.97 2.96
CA GLY A 57 -8.30 7.08 2.48
C GLY A 57 -9.29 7.32 3.63
N LEU A 58 -9.15 6.58 4.72
CA LEU A 58 -10.00 6.76 5.90
C LEU A 58 -9.76 8.12 6.57
N THR A 59 -8.51 8.57 6.63
CA THR A 59 -8.15 9.93 7.09
C THR A 59 -8.87 11.00 6.29
N VAL A 60 -8.83 10.91 4.95
CA VAL A 60 -9.51 11.86 4.07
C VAL A 60 -11.02 11.87 4.35
N LEU A 61 -11.65 10.70 4.49
CA LEU A 61 -13.08 10.61 4.81
C LEU A 61 -13.41 11.27 6.15
N LYS A 62 -12.60 11.05 7.19
CA LYS A 62 -12.77 11.68 8.49
C LYS A 62 -12.59 13.19 8.42
N CYS A 63 -11.60 13.66 7.68
CA CYS A 63 -11.35 15.10 7.45
C CYS A 63 -12.52 15.77 6.73
N LEU A 64 -13.02 15.17 5.66
CA LEU A 64 -14.19 15.69 4.94
C LEU A 64 -15.43 15.76 5.85
N GLY A 65 -15.64 14.76 6.70
CA GLY A 65 -16.72 14.76 7.70
C GLY A 65 -16.59 15.89 8.74
N ARG A 66 -15.40 16.46 8.94
CA ARG A 66 -15.09 17.58 9.83
C ARG A 66 -15.01 18.92 9.11
N GLY A 67 -15.31 18.98 7.83
CA GLY A 67 -15.29 20.20 7.02
C GLY A 67 -13.92 20.56 6.44
N VAL A 68 -12.89 19.73 6.58
CA VAL A 68 -11.59 19.93 5.96
C VAL A 68 -11.67 19.47 4.50
N ASN A 69 -11.72 20.43 3.58
CA ASN A 69 -11.94 20.15 2.13
C ASN A 69 -10.68 20.34 1.27
N ASN A 70 -9.64 20.97 1.82
CA ASN A 70 -8.41 21.28 1.09
C ASN A 70 -7.32 20.25 1.44
N ILE A 71 -7.45 19.06 0.90
CA ILE A 71 -6.50 17.97 1.11
C ILE A 71 -5.87 17.61 -0.22
N PHE A 72 -4.54 17.64 -0.28
CA PHE A 72 -3.77 17.24 -1.45
C PHE A 72 -2.89 16.04 -1.10
N GLY A 73 -3.11 14.91 -1.78
CA GLY A 73 -2.37 13.67 -1.58
C GLY A 73 -1.36 13.40 -2.67
N VAL A 74 -0.15 12.98 -2.28
CA VAL A 74 0.89 12.48 -3.19
C VAL A 74 1.41 11.16 -2.65
N HIS A 75 1.05 10.07 -3.29
CA HIS A 75 1.39 8.71 -2.86
C HIS A 75 0.88 8.39 -1.44
N ASP A 76 1.79 8.29 -0.48
CA ASP A 76 1.57 8.03 0.95
C ASP A 76 1.63 9.30 1.81
N SER A 77 1.80 10.45 1.17
CA SER A 77 1.88 11.77 1.82
C SER A 77 0.62 12.58 1.57
N ALA A 78 0.26 13.43 2.51
CA ALA A 78 -0.83 14.39 2.34
C ALA A 78 -0.43 15.76 2.83
N SER A 79 -1.01 16.79 2.21
CA SER A 79 -0.86 18.18 2.59
C SER A 79 -2.23 18.78 2.84
N VAL A 80 -2.34 19.58 3.89
CA VAL A 80 -3.54 20.34 4.28
C VAL A 80 -3.17 21.79 4.54
N LEU A 81 -4.15 22.66 4.70
CA LEU A 81 -3.90 24.03 5.17
C LEU A 81 -3.36 24.01 6.60
N ALA A 82 -2.52 24.96 6.94
CA ALA A 82 -1.94 25.06 8.29
C ALA A 82 -3.00 25.13 9.40
N THR A 83 -4.16 25.72 9.12
CA THR A 83 -5.30 25.78 10.02
C THR A 83 -5.95 24.44 10.31
N ASP A 84 -5.76 23.48 9.42
CA ASP A 84 -6.41 22.16 9.47
C ASP A 84 -5.47 21.04 9.91
N CYS A 85 -4.20 21.38 10.21
CA CYS A 85 -3.16 20.40 10.58
C CYS A 85 -3.54 19.57 11.80
N ASP A 86 -4.11 20.19 12.83
CA ASP A 86 -4.48 19.49 14.06
C ASP A 86 -5.60 18.47 13.78
N LEU A 87 -6.65 18.90 13.07
CA LEU A 87 -7.76 18.02 12.67
C LEU A 87 -7.29 16.88 11.78
N PHE A 88 -6.34 17.16 10.87
CA PHE A 88 -5.74 16.11 10.02
C PHE A 88 -4.95 15.11 10.86
N ASN A 89 -4.15 15.57 11.80
CA ASN A 89 -3.34 14.73 12.68
C ASN A 89 -4.22 13.83 13.58
N GLU A 90 -5.30 14.36 14.12
CA GLU A 90 -6.29 13.56 14.85
C GLU A 90 -6.92 12.50 13.95
N ALA A 91 -7.35 12.88 12.74
CA ALA A 91 -7.96 11.97 11.80
C ALA A 91 -7.03 10.81 11.37
N VAL A 92 -5.73 11.08 11.20
CA VAL A 92 -4.72 10.03 10.89
C VAL A 92 -4.61 9.02 12.03
N ARG A 93 -4.55 9.48 13.27
CA ARG A 93 -4.47 8.62 14.46
C ARG A 93 -5.70 7.74 14.60
N GLU A 94 -6.88 8.34 14.49
CA GLU A 94 -8.15 7.60 14.55
C GLU A 94 -8.25 6.57 13.41
N ALA A 95 -7.86 6.95 12.18
CA ALA A 95 -7.85 6.04 11.05
C ALA A 95 -6.92 4.84 11.29
N THR A 96 -5.77 5.09 11.91
CA THR A 96 -4.82 4.02 12.27
C THR A 96 -5.41 3.09 13.30
N VAL A 97 -5.99 3.61 14.37
CA VAL A 97 -6.63 2.78 15.39
C VAL A 97 -7.74 1.93 14.76
N GLU A 98 -8.63 2.53 13.98
CA GLU A 98 -9.76 1.84 13.34
C GLU A 98 -9.31 0.70 12.42
N ILE A 99 -8.19 0.88 11.69
CA ILE A 99 -7.67 -0.17 10.80
C ILE A 99 -6.99 -1.30 11.57
N PHE A 100 -6.22 -0.97 12.61
CA PHE A 100 -5.37 -1.95 13.30
C PHE A 100 -5.97 -2.50 14.59
N GLU A 101 -7.07 -1.94 15.09
CA GLU A 101 -7.81 -2.52 16.22
C GLU A 101 -8.43 -3.86 15.84
N ASP A 102 -8.91 -3.97 14.62
CA ASP A 102 -9.42 -5.20 14.03
C ASP A 102 -8.30 -6.23 13.72
N ASP A 103 -8.67 -7.52 13.75
CA ASP A 103 -7.77 -8.60 13.29
C ASP A 103 -7.66 -8.63 11.76
N MET A 104 -6.88 -7.70 11.22
CA MET A 104 -6.71 -7.56 9.79
C MET A 104 -6.02 -8.77 9.14
N LEU A 105 -5.03 -9.38 9.80
CA LEU A 105 -4.35 -10.55 9.26
C LEU A 105 -5.29 -11.76 9.21
N GLY A 106 -6.13 -11.95 10.22
CA GLY A 106 -7.18 -12.96 10.19
C GLY A 106 -8.20 -12.72 9.10
N LYS A 107 -8.62 -11.48 8.86
CA LYS A 107 -9.50 -11.13 7.72
C LYS A 107 -8.86 -11.47 6.37
N ILE A 108 -7.57 -11.20 6.20
CA ILE A 108 -6.82 -11.55 4.99
C ILE A 108 -6.71 -13.06 4.83
N GLU A 109 -6.43 -13.79 5.90
CA GLU A 109 -6.39 -15.26 5.90
C GLU A 109 -7.75 -15.82 5.44
N GLN A 110 -8.85 -15.37 6.01
CA GLN A 110 -10.19 -15.78 5.61
C GLN A 110 -10.47 -15.48 4.13
N MET A 111 -10.09 -14.28 3.66
CA MET A 111 -10.22 -13.92 2.25
C MET A 111 -9.42 -14.87 1.34
N PHE A 112 -8.21 -15.26 1.73
CA PHE A 112 -7.42 -16.21 0.94
C PHE A 112 -8.04 -17.60 0.95
N LEU A 113 -8.56 -18.06 2.09
CA LEU A 113 -9.23 -19.37 2.19
C LEU A 113 -10.44 -19.47 1.23
N THR A 114 -11.19 -18.38 1.05
CA THR A 114 -12.30 -18.37 0.08
C THR A 114 -11.84 -18.43 -1.38
N MET A 115 -10.60 -18.07 -1.67
CA MET A 115 -10.04 -18.02 -3.03
C MET A 115 -9.24 -19.26 -3.41
N LEU A 116 -8.90 -20.10 -2.45
CA LEU A 116 -8.07 -21.28 -2.66
C LEU A 116 -8.90 -22.49 -3.07
N PRO A 117 -8.36 -23.37 -3.91
CA PRO A 117 -8.97 -24.66 -4.18
C PRO A 117 -9.06 -25.50 -2.91
N SER A 118 -10.06 -26.40 -2.85
CA SER A 118 -10.20 -27.34 -1.74
C SER A 118 -8.94 -28.17 -1.55
N GLY A 119 -8.50 -28.32 -0.30
CA GLY A 119 -7.31 -29.11 0.07
C GLY A 119 -6.00 -28.33 0.09
N VAL A 120 -5.98 -27.02 -0.19
CA VAL A 120 -4.79 -26.19 0.01
C VAL A 120 -4.81 -25.63 1.44
N HIS A 121 -3.77 -25.93 2.19
CA HIS A 121 -3.57 -25.37 3.55
C HIS A 121 -2.78 -24.07 3.47
N LEU A 122 -3.27 -23.04 4.15
CA LEU A 122 -2.52 -21.84 4.46
C LEU A 122 -1.85 -21.99 5.84
N PRO A 123 -0.63 -21.44 6.02
CA PRO A 123 -0.13 -21.22 7.36
C PRO A 123 -1.08 -20.28 8.10
N SER A 124 -1.31 -20.53 9.40
CA SER A 124 -2.09 -19.61 10.22
C SER A 124 -1.47 -18.22 10.28
N ALA A 125 -2.32 -17.20 10.39
CA ALA A 125 -1.86 -15.84 10.63
C ALA A 125 -1.01 -15.80 11.92
N PRO A 126 0.06 -14.97 11.96
CA PRO A 126 0.83 -14.78 13.18
C PRO A 126 -0.05 -14.18 14.28
N GLN A 127 0.24 -14.55 15.52
CA GLN A 127 -0.46 -13.99 16.68
C GLN A 127 -0.22 -12.48 16.75
N ARG A 128 -1.25 -11.73 17.14
CA ARG A 128 -1.10 -10.30 17.42
C ARG A 128 -0.15 -10.09 18.59
N GLY A 129 0.60 -8.99 18.53
CA GLY A 129 1.33 -8.49 19.69
C GLY A 129 0.36 -7.94 20.77
N ASP A 130 0.92 -7.60 21.90
CA ASP A 130 0.25 -7.07 23.08
C ASP A 130 0.18 -5.53 23.11
N LEU A 131 0.59 -4.87 22.02
CA LEU A 131 0.53 -3.42 21.90
C LEU A 131 -0.93 -2.94 21.90
N ASP A 132 -1.25 -2.09 22.88
CA ASP A 132 -2.50 -1.34 22.87
C ASP A 132 -2.43 -0.23 21.82
N ILE A 133 -3.08 -0.46 20.68
CA ILE A 133 -3.04 0.46 19.54
C ILE A 133 -3.72 1.80 19.86
N THR A 134 -4.63 1.86 20.85
CA THR A 134 -5.31 3.10 21.22
C THR A 134 -4.34 4.16 21.74
N LYS A 135 -3.16 3.76 22.25
CA LYS A 135 -2.09 4.69 22.66
C LYS A 135 -1.59 5.60 21.56
N VAL A 136 -1.86 5.26 20.30
CA VAL A 136 -1.57 6.13 19.15
C VAL A 136 -2.34 7.46 19.23
N LEU A 137 -3.54 7.44 19.81
CA LEU A 137 -4.36 8.66 19.96
C LEU A 137 -3.67 9.73 20.81
N ASP A 138 -2.95 9.32 21.85
CA ASP A 138 -2.29 10.20 22.80
C ASP A 138 -0.80 10.42 22.49
N SER A 139 -0.29 9.83 21.40
CA SER A 139 1.12 9.95 21.03
C SER A 139 1.45 11.38 20.59
N PRO A 140 2.47 12.05 21.19
CA PRO A 140 2.86 13.40 20.78
C PRO A 140 3.50 13.43 19.38
N TYR A 141 4.07 12.31 18.92
CA TYR A 141 4.73 12.17 17.62
C TYR A 141 4.26 10.89 16.95
N TYR A 142 3.33 11.02 16.05
CA TYR A 142 2.84 9.87 15.29
C TYR A 142 3.09 9.99 13.79
N TRP A 143 2.91 11.17 13.23
CA TRP A 143 3.08 11.44 11.80
C TRP A 143 3.85 12.76 11.63
N ASN A 144 4.93 12.73 10.84
CA ASN A 144 5.73 13.91 10.48
C ASN A 144 5.62 14.18 8.96
#